data_e331385b4369084b8abfe7f8887f2ba8
#
_entry.id   e331385b4369084b8abfe7f8887f2ba8
#
_cell.length_a   1.000
_cell.length_b   1.000
_cell.length_c   1.000
_cell.angle_alpha   90.00
_cell.angle_beta   90.00
_cell.angle_gamma   90.00
#
_symmetry.space_group_name_H-M   'P 1'
#
loop_
_entity.id
_entity.type
_entity.pdbx_description
1 polymer ?
#
loop_
_entity_poly.entity_id
_entity_poly.type
_entity_poly.pdbx_seq_one_letter_code
_entity_poly.pdbx_strand_id
1 'polypeptide(L)'
;MQYAFDAYVTAVSFDAAGKAVFALGDGSVRFEDGAAVEAHDGAILAAVPHPSGQGLLSGGDDGRLVWSQAAGPKDIAALPGKWIDAVAASPASGLIAFSAGRELHVRDTADAAFSRSFAHDRTVADLAFEPKGRRLAAATYGGVWLWYARIEAQKPGKLVWAGSHVACAWSPDGKFLVSAMQENQLHGWRVADEKNMRMGGYPTKPKSLAFLSKGNMLATSGANGVVVWPFAGATGPMGKQAAEVGYEEAAMVVKVAGAPALPWVAAGLDDGRVWACDLTGQRVVPLKAEKGASVTALAIAPDAGRVAWGCEDGAAGVAEIDR
;
A
#
# COMPACT_ATOMS: atom_id res chain seq x y z
N MET A 1 20.21 7.35 7.51
CA MET A 1 20.62 8.05 6.27
C MET A 1 19.53 9.01 5.88
N GLN A 2 19.89 10.18 5.32
CA GLN A 2 18.93 11.16 4.83
C GLN A 2 19.23 11.48 3.36
N TYR A 3 18.17 11.75 2.60
CA TYR A 3 18.21 12.09 1.18
C TYR A 3 17.41 13.37 0.94
N ALA A 4 17.76 14.12 -0.09
CA ALA A 4 17.01 15.24 -0.61
C ALA A 4 16.88 15.04 -2.12
N PHE A 5 15.68 14.65 -2.56
CA PHE A 5 15.37 14.51 -3.97
C PHE A 5 14.70 15.79 -4.49
N ASP A 6 14.80 16.04 -5.79
CA ASP A 6 14.20 17.24 -6.41
C ASP A 6 12.70 17.09 -6.70
N ALA A 7 12.11 15.94 -6.34
CA ALA A 7 10.70 15.62 -6.54
C ALA A 7 10.11 14.92 -5.33
N TYR A 8 8.78 15.03 -5.13
CA TYR A 8 8.11 14.36 -4.03
C TYR A 8 8.24 12.83 -4.15
N VAL A 9 8.24 12.14 -3.01
CA VAL A 9 8.36 10.69 -2.96
C VAL A 9 6.97 10.06 -3.04
N THR A 10 6.66 9.39 -4.15
CA THR A 10 5.38 8.72 -4.36
C THR A 10 5.24 7.44 -3.54
N ALA A 11 6.31 6.63 -3.51
CA ALA A 11 6.36 5.37 -2.80
C ALA A 11 7.78 5.05 -2.32
N VAL A 12 7.87 4.25 -1.26
CA VAL A 12 9.11 3.66 -0.79
C VAL A 12 8.87 2.22 -0.38
N SER A 13 9.83 1.35 -0.60
CA SER A 13 9.83 -0.03 -0.12
C SER A 13 11.23 -0.53 0.17
N PHE A 14 11.32 -1.69 0.81
CA PHE A 14 12.57 -2.45 0.93
C PHE A 14 12.58 -3.57 -0.09
N ASP A 15 13.71 -3.77 -0.75
CA ASP A 15 13.97 -4.93 -1.62
C ASP A 15 14.31 -6.18 -0.80
N ALA A 16 14.52 -7.31 -1.47
CA ALA A 16 14.86 -8.57 -0.82
C ALA A 16 16.23 -8.55 -0.10
N ALA A 17 17.10 -7.59 -0.42
CA ALA A 17 18.38 -7.38 0.26
C ALA A 17 18.23 -6.42 1.47
N GLY A 18 17.02 -5.94 1.76
CA GLY A 18 16.74 -4.98 2.82
C GLY A 18 17.19 -3.56 2.49
N LYS A 19 17.41 -3.22 1.21
CA LYS A 19 17.76 -1.89 0.74
C LYS A 19 16.51 -1.10 0.39
N ALA A 20 16.48 0.18 0.75
CA ALA A 20 15.38 1.06 0.42
C ALA A 20 15.39 1.45 -1.06
N VAL A 21 14.20 1.48 -1.67
CA VAL A 21 13.99 1.90 -3.06
C VAL A 21 12.86 2.92 -3.07
N PHE A 22 13.10 4.08 -3.66
CA PHE A 22 12.18 5.23 -3.70
C PHE A 22 11.69 5.46 -5.13
N ALA A 23 10.38 5.62 -5.30
CA ALA A 23 9.76 6.07 -6.54
C ALA A 23 9.37 7.55 -6.41
N LEU A 24 9.70 8.36 -7.40
CA LEU A 24 9.55 9.80 -7.35
C LEU A 24 8.51 10.33 -8.34
N GLY A 25 7.99 11.51 -8.04
CA GLY A 25 7.01 12.20 -8.88
C GLY A 25 7.58 12.78 -10.18
N ASP A 26 8.89 12.75 -10.37
CA ASP A 26 9.57 13.12 -11.63
C ASP A 26 9.74 11.92 -12.60
N GLY A 27 9.23 10.74 -12.23
CA GLY A 27 9.35 9.52 -13.05
C GLY A 27 10.58 8.68 -12.74
N SER A 28 11.44 9.11 -11.84
CA SER A 28 12.66 8.37 -11.50
C SER A 28 12.48 7.41 -10.31
N VAL A 29 13.32 6.39 -10.27
CA VAL A 29 13.47 5.45 -9.16
C VAL A 29 14.88 5.56 -8.60
N ARG A 30 15.01 5.77 -7.29
CA ARG A 30 16.28 5.94 -6.58
C ARG A 30 16.51 4.78 -5.62
N PHE A 31 17.70 4.21 -5.64
CA PHE A 31 18.11 3.10 -4.79
C PHE A 31 19.00 3.59 -3.65
N GLU A 32 18.95 2.92 -2.51
CA GLU A 32 19.74 3.28 -1.32
C GLU A 32 21.25 3.29 -1.57
N ASP A 33 21.75 2.50 -2.52
CA ASP A 33 23.16 2.44 -2.92
C ASP A 33 23.59 3.57 -3.86
N GLY A 34 22.69 4.49 -4.20
CA GLY A 34 22.94 5.64 -5.07
C GLY A 34 22.62 5.41 -6.54
N ALA A 35 22.21 4.19 -6.94
CA ALA A 35 21.75 3.97 -8.31
C ALA A 35 20.45 4.77 -8.59
N ALA A 36 20.31 5.23 -9.82
CA ALA A 36 19.18 6.00 -10.31
C ALA A 36 18.69 5.44 -11.65
N VAL A 37 17.38 5.36 -11.81
CA VAL A 37 16.73 4.83 -13.02
C VAL A 37 15.64 5.81 -13.45
N GLU A 38 15.72 6.31 -14.67
CA GLU A 38 14.65 7.07 -15.31
C GLU A 38 13.63 6.05 -15.85
N ALA A 39 12.54 5.86 -15.11
CA ALA A 39 11.57 4.81 -15.38
C ALA A 39 10.43 5.30 -16.29
N HIS A 40 9.98 6.54 -16.11
CA HIS A 40 8.85 7.12 -16.80
C HIS A 40 9.20 8.48 -17.43
N ASP A 41 8.51 8.83 -18.53
CA ASP A 41 8.58 10.14 -19.17
C ASP A 41 7.67 11.18 -18.49
N GLY A 42 7.01 10.81 -17.41
CA GLY A 42 6.10 11.59 -16.59
C GLY A 42 6.12 11.14 -15.14
N ALA A 43 5.07 11.48 -14.38
CA ALA A 43 5.02 11.17 -12.96
C ALA A 43 4.74 9.69 -12.67
N ILE A 44 5.46 9.13 -11.71
CA ILE A 44 5.06 7.84 -11.10
C ILE A 44 3.83 8.11 -10.20
N LEU A 45 2.73 7.42 -10.50
CA LEU A 45 1.47 7.56 -9.77
C LEU A 45 1.30 6.51 -8.67
N ALA A 46 1.81 5.29 -8.91
CA ALA A 46 1.78 4.19 -7.96
C ALA A 46 3.01 3.29 -8.13
N ALA A 47 3.53 2.75 -7.03
CA ALA A 47 4.60 1.76 -7.10
C ALA A 47 4.49 0.75 -5.95
N VAL A 48 4.90 -0.49 -6.25
CA VAL A 48 4.95 -1.62 -5.31
C VAL A 48 6.20 -2.46 -5.57
N PRO A 49 6.69 -3.25 -4.59
CA PRO A 49 7.77 -4.19 -4.83
C PRO A 49 7.43 -5.17 -5.96
N HIS A 50 8.41 -5.47 -6.81
CA HIS A 50 8.26 -6.52 -7.82
C HIS A 50 8.11 -7.90 -7.13
N PRO A 51 7.31 -8.87 -7.68
CA PRO A 51 7.12 -10.20 -7.07
C PRO A 51 8.42 -10.97 -6.78
N SER A 52 9.50 -10.73 -7.52
CA SER A 52 10.81 -11.31 -7.26
C SER A 52 11.54 -10.71 -6.05
N GLY A 53 11.03 -9.63 -5.46
CA GLY A 53 11.71 -8.87 -4.41
C GLY A 53 12.85 -7.97 -4.92
N GLN A 54 13.03 -7.82 -6.24
CA GLN A 54 14.08 -6.97 -6.82
C GLN A 54 13.48 -5.72 -7.45
N GLY A 55 13.79 -4.55 -6.90
CA GLY A 55 13.33 -3.27 -7.40
C GLY A 55 11.82 -3.05 -7.25
N LEU A 56 11.29 -2.11 -8.03
CA LEU A 56 9.88 -1.67 -8.00
C LEU A 56 9.18 -1.90 -9.33
N LEU A 57 7.88 -2.19 -9.24
CA LEU A 57 6.92 -2.00 -10.30
C LEU A 57 6.28 -0.64 -10.12
N SER A 58 6.26 0.18 -11.16
CA SER A 58 5.64 1.51 -11.13
C SER A 58 4.70 1.72 -12.30
N GLY A 59 3.57 2.37 -12.04
CA GLY A 59 2.66 2.89 -13.04
C GLY A 59 2.77 4.40 -13.12
N GLY A 60 2.75 4.95 -14.34
CA GLY A 60 2.92 6.38 -14.60
C GLY A 60 1.74 7.00 -15.35
N ASP A 61 1.74 8.33 -15.41
CA ASP A 61 0.81 9.13 -16.20
C ASP A 61 1.13 9.07 -17.71
N ASP A 62 2.31 8.55 -18.05
CA ASP A 62 2.73 8.21 -19.42
C ASP A 62 2.04 6.93 -19.96
N GLY A 63 1.30 6.22 -19.10
CA GLY A 63 0.59 4.99 -19.43
C GLY A 63 1.48 3.76 -19.47
N ARG A 64 2.69 3.81 -18.94
CA ARG A 64 3.58 2.66 -18.87
C ARG A 64 3.51 1.99 -17.49
N LEU A 65 3.63 0.67 -17.49
CA LEU A 65 3.95 -0.13 -16.32
C LEU A 65 5.41 -0.59 -16.47
N VAL A 66 6.26 -0.17 -15.55
CA VAL A 66 7.71 -0.37 -15.63
C VAL A 66 8.20 -1.16 -14.43
N TRP A 67 9.07 -2.13 -14.65
CA TRP A 67 9.89 -2.75 -13.62
C TRP A 67 11.26 -2.12 -13.59
N SER A 68 11.56 -1.41 -12.51
CA SER A 68 12.83 -0.72 -12.30
C SER A 68 13.74 -1.50 -11.37
N GLN A 69 14.91 -1.86 -11.88
CA GLN A 69 16.03 -2.48 -11.15
C GLN A 69 17.23 -1.54 -11.19
N ALA A 70 18.22 -1.71 -10.31
CA ALA A 70 19.46 -0.91 -10.37
C ALA A 70 20.18 -1.01 -11.74
N ALA A 71 19.98 -2.11 -12.46
CA ALA A 71 20.51 -2.32 -13.81
C ALA A 71 19.76 -1.56 -14.92
N GLY A 72 18.59 -0.99 -14.62
CA GLY A 72 17.78 -0.22 -15.56
C GLY A 72 16.29 -0.59 -15.55
N PRO A 73 15.47 0.13 -16.32
CA PRO A 73 14.03 -0.09 -16.43
C PRO A 73 13.71 -1.19 -17.45
N LYS A 74 12.58 -1.88 -17.24
CA LYS A 74 11.99 -2.83 -18.18
C LYS A 74 10.49 -2.57 -18.30
N ASP A 75 10.03 -2.28 -19.50
CA ASP A 75 8.60 -2.16 -19.77
C ASP A 75 7.88 -3.51 -19.64
N ILE A 76 6.81 -3.51 -18.87
CA ILE A 76 5.91 -4.65 -18.68
C ILE A 76 4.64 -4.48 -19.52
N ALA A 77 4.12 -3.26 -19.60
CA ALA A 77 2.96 -2.91 -20.40
C ALA A 77 2.98 -1.44 -20.78
N ALA A 78 2.28 -1.09 -21.87
CA ALA A 78 2.05 0.29 -22.28
C ALA A 78 0.60 0.44 -22.74
N LEU A 79 -0.08 1.47 -22.23
CA LEU A 79 -1.44 1.88 -22.55
C LEU A 79 -1.43 3.38 -22.91
N PRO A 80 -1.03 3.75 -24.12
CA PRO A 80 -0.86 5.15 -24.51
C PRO A 80 -2.12 5.99 -24.25
N GLY A 81 -1.94 7.17 -23.65
CA GLY A 81 -3.04 8.08 -23.31
C GLY A 81 -3.89 7.66 -22.11
N LYS A 82 -3.45 6.67 -21.34
CA LYS A 82 -4.06 6.24 -20.08
C LYS A 82 -3.09 6.50 -18.93
N TRP A 83 -3.61 6.73 -17.74
CA TRP A 83 -2.83 6.76 -16.50
C TRP A 83 -2.89 5.37 -15.86
N ILE A 84 -1.77 4.89 -15.35
CA ILE A 84 -1.70 3.68 -14.53
C ILE A 84 -1.51 4.15 -13.08
N ASP A 85 -2.61 4.25 -12.35
CA ASP A 85 -2.69 4.88 -11.03
C ASP A 85 -2.90 3.89 -9.88
N ALA A 86 -3.10 2.61 -10.16
CA ALA A 86 -3.08 1.55 -9.17
C ALA A 86 -2.29 0.34 -9.68
N VAL A 87 -1.40 -0.17 -8.83
CA VAL A 87 -0.52 -1.31 -9.12
C VAL A 87 -0.52 -2.26 -7.92
N ALA A 88 -0.61 -3.56 -8.18
CA ALA A 88 -0.48 -4.59 -7.17
C ALA A 88 0.40 -5.74 -7.65
N ALA A 89 1.08 -6.41 -6.73
CA ALA A 89 1.94 -7.55 -7.02
C ALA A 89 1.69 -8.70 -6.04
N SER A 90 1.81 -9.93 -6.51
CA SER A 90 1.69 -11.13 -5.70
C SER A 90 2.95 -11.96 -5.76
N PRO A 91 3.83 -11.92 -4.76
CA PRO A 91 4.99 -12.82 -4.67
C PRO A 91 4.60 -14.30 -4.68
N ALA A 92 3.42 -14.63 -4.11
CA ALA A 92 2.96 -16.02 -4.02
C ALA A 92 2.60 -16.66 -5.38
N SER A 93 2.19 -15.85 -6.36
CA SER A 93 1.75 -16.35 -7.68
C SER A 93 2.57 -15.82 -8.86
N GLY A 94 3.49 -14.87 -8.62
CA GLY A 94 4.23 -14.17 -9.67
C GLY A 94 3.37 -13.24 -10.51
N LEU A 95 2.13 -12.95 -10.11
CA LEU A 95 1.23 -12.07 -10.86
C LEU A 95 1.43 -10.61 -10.51
N ILE A 96 1.23 -9.77 -11.51
CA ILE A 96 1.18 -8.32 -11.44
C ILE A 96 -0.20 -7.88 -11.91
N ALA A 97 -0.81 -6.92 -11.21
CA ALA A 97 -2.04 -6.28 -11.63
C ALA A 97 -1.89 -4.76 -11.65
N PHE A 98 -2.56 -4.11 -12.58
CA PHE A 98 -2.59 -2.65 -12.68
C PHE A 98 -3.91 -2.18 -13.26
N SER A 99 -4.32 -0.98 -12.93
CA SER A 99 -5.53 -0.37 -13.47
C SER A 99 -5.23 0.86 -14.32
N ALA A 100 -6.07 1.04 -15.34
CA ALA A 100 -6.12 2.24 -16.16
C ALA A 100 -7.58 2.68 -16.29
N GLY A 101 -7.99 3.61 -15.43
CA GLY A 101 -9.38 4.06 -15.33
C GLY A 101 -10.32 2.92 -14.89
N ARG A 102 -11.16 2.42 -15.80
CA ARG A 102 -12.15 1.36 -15.52
C ARG A 102 -11.69 -0.04 -15.93
N GLU A 103 -10.47 -0.18 -16.42
CA GLU A 103 -9.92 -1.45 -16.85
C GLU A 103 -8.83 -1.92 -15.88
N LEU A 104 -8.96 -3.14 -15.42
CA LEU A 104 -7.97 -3.87 -14.62
C LEU A 104 -7.25 -4.84 -15.53
N HIS A 105 -5.94 -4.86 -15.49
CA HIS A 105 -5.07 -5.74 -16.28
C HIS A 105 -4.24 -6.63 -15.36
N VAL A 106 -3.97 -7.87 -15.78
CA VAL A 106 -3.11 -8.82 -15.09
C VAL A 106 -2.02 -9.34 -16.03
N ARG A 107 -0.80 -9.44 -15.52
CA ARG A 107 0.38 -10.03 -16.20
C ARG A 107 1.02 -11.07 -15.31
N ASP A 108 1.79 -11.97 -15.92
CA ASP A 108 2.58 -12.98 -15.21
C ASP A 108 4.07 -12.71 -15.43
N THR A 109 4.85 -12.70 -14.35
CA THR A 109 6.30 -12.45 -14.44
C THR A 109 7.07 -13.62 -15.09
N ALA A 110 6.51 -14.84 -15.06
CA ALA A 110 7.09 -16.04 -15.64
C ALA A 110 6.61 -16.33 -17.07
N ASP A 111 5.48 -15.73 -17.50
CA ASP A 111 4.91 -15.95 -18.82
C ASP A 111 4.51 -14.60 -19.46
N ALA A 112 5.37 -14.07 -20.30
CA ALA A 112 5.17 -12.80 -20.98
C ALA A 112 3.95 -12.79 -21.94
N ALA A 113 3.48 -13.97 -22.39
CA ALA A 113 2.29 -14.08 -23.22
C ALA A 113 0.98 -14.02 -22.40
N PHE A 114 1.07 -14.24 -21.09
CA PHE A 114 -0.10 -14.18 -20.22
C PHE A 114 -0.63 -12.76 -20.06
N SER A 115 -1.88 -12.56 -20.43
CA SER A 115 -2.60 -11.30 -20.30
C SER A 115 -4.06 -11.55 -19.97
N ARG A 116 -4.60 -10.84 -18.98
CA ARG A 116 -6.02 -10.77 -18.69
C ARG A 116 -6.43 -9.33 -18.51
N SER A 117 -7.69 -9.03 -18.84
CA SER A 117 -8.30 -7.72 -18.62
C SER A 117 -9.73 -7.90 -18.12
N PHE A 118 -10.12 -7.05 -17.18
CA PHE A 118 -11.45 -7.05 -16.56
C PHE A 118 -12.01 -5.64 -16.55
N ALA A 119 -13.15 -5.45 -17.20
CA ALA A 119 -13.81 -4.16 -17.28
C ALA A 119 -14.74 -3.93 -16.08
N HIS A 120 -14.82 -2.69 -15.64
CA HIS A 120 -15.68 -2.23 -14.55
C HIS A 120 -16.57 -1.09 -15.04
N ASP A 121 -17.71 -0.92 -14.39
CA ASP A 121 -18.65 0.19 -14.62
C ASP A 121 -18.17 1.50 -13.96
N ARG A 122 -17.22 1.43 -13.04
CA ARG A 122 -16.62 2.56 -12.31
C ARG A 122 -15.09 2.46 -12.35
N THR A 123 -14.42 3.61 -12.13
CA THR A 123 -12.96 3.66 -11.99
C THR A 123 -12.49 2.74 -10.87
N VAL A 124 -11.44 2.01 -11.13
CA VAL A 124 -10.72 1.19 -10.15
C VAL A 124 -9.74 2.11 -9.42
N ALA A 125 -9.95 2.30 -8.13
CA ALA A 125 -9.17 3.23 -7.31
C ALA A 125 -7.97 2.56 -6.63
N ASP A 126 -8.05 1.25 -6.37
CA ASP A 126 -6.97 0.49 -5.76
C ASP A 126 -7.12 -1.00 -6.02
N LEU A 127 -6.02 -1.73 -5.89
CA LEU A 127 -5.90 -3.16 -6.18
C LEU A 127 -5.17 -3.89 -5.07
N ALA A 128 -5.64 -5.09 -4.71
CA ALA A 128 -4.94 -5.95 -3.75
C ALA A 128 -5.11 -7.42 -4.09
N PHE A 129 -4.00 -8.17 -4.21
CA PHE A 129 -4.06 -9.63 -4.27
C PHE A 129 -4.34 -10.24 -2.90
N GLU A 130 -5.14 -11.31 -2.86
CA GLU A 130 -5.21 -12.14 -1.67
C GLU A 130 -3.84 -12.82 -1.41
N PRO A 131 -3.56 -13.27 -0.17
CA PRO A 131 -2.24 -13.80 0.17
C PRO A 131 -1.74 -14.98 -0.71
N LYS A 132 -2.66 -15.77 -1.27
CA LYS A 132 -2.32 -16.88 -2.19
C LYS A 132 -2.21 -16.45 -3.66
N GLY A 133 -2.49 -15.19 -3.97
CA GLY A 133 -2.42 -14.63 -5.31
C GLY A 133 -3.44 -15.17 -6.32
N ARG A 134 -4.47 -15.89 -5.88
CA ARG A 134 -5.51 -16.44 -6.77
C ARG A 134 -6.59 -15.42 -7.06
N ARG A 135 -6.98 -14.64 -6.05
CA ARG A 135 -8.02 -13.60 -6.16
C ARG A 135 -7.39 -12.22 -6.09
N LEU A 136 -7.99 -11.32 -6.82
CA LEU A 136 -7.63 -9.92 -6.90
C LEU A 136 -8.84 -9.09 -6.51
N ALA A 137 -8.68 -8.19 -5.56
CA ALA A 137 -9.67 -7.21 -5.17
C ALA A 137 -9.45 -5.93 -5.96
N ALA A 138 -10.54 -5.33 -6.46
CA ALA A 138 -10.54 -4.04 -7.14
C ALA A 138 -11.53 -3.10 -6.43
N ALA A 139 -11.01 -2.08 -5.76
CA ALA A 139 -11.80 -1.08 -5.05
C ALA A 139 -12.41 -0.09 -6.04
N THR A 140 -13.73 0.11 -5.94
CA THR A 140 -14.48 1.01 -6.82
C THR A 140 -15.52 1.80 -6.02
N TYR A 141 -16.24 2.70 -6.67
CA TYR A 141 -17.45 3.24 -6.09
C TYR A 141 -18.51 2.14 -5.96
N GLY A 142 -19.12 2.02 -4.77
CA GLY A 142 -20.20 1.07 -4.48
C GLY A 142 -19.73 -0.33 -4.09
N GLY A 143 -18.45 -0.53 -3.80
CA GLY A 143 -17.92 -1.79 -3.29
C GLY A 143 -16.58 -2.22 -3.87
N VAL A 144 -16.22 -3.46 -3.56
CA VAL A 144 -14.98 -4.08 -4.01
C VAL A 144 -15.31 -5.30 -4.86
N TRP A 145 -14.78 -5.35 -6.08
CA TRP A 145 -14.91 -6.49 -6.98
C TRP A 145 -13.86 -7.54 -6.68
N LEU A 146 -14.23 -8.83 -6.82
CA LEU A 146 -13.36 -9.97 -6.59
C LEU A 146 -13.23 -10.78 -7.87
N TRP A 147 -12.02 -10.86 -8.41
CA TRP A 147 -11.67 -11.60 -9.61
C TRP A 147 -10.75 -12.77 -9.32
N TYR A 148 -10.93 -13.90 -9.98
CA TYR A 148 -9.88 -14.91 -10.08
C TYR A 148 -8.88 -14.46 -11.15
N ALA A 149 -7.68 -14.12 -10.74
CA ALA A 149 -6.71 -13.41 -11.57
C ALA A 149 -6.30 -14.12 -12.88
N ARG A 150 -6.39 -15.46 -12.89
CA ARG A 150 -6.03 -16.27 -14.08
C ARG A 150 -7.22 -16.70 -14.94
N ILE A 151 -8.45 -16.52 -14.47
CA ILE A 151 -9.66 -16.99 -15.19
C ILE A 151 -10.22 -15.83 -16.01
N GLU A 152 -10.33 -16.04 -17.32
CA GLU A 152 -10.86 -15.04 -18.26
C GLU A 152 -12.39 -15.00 -18.23
N ALA A 153 -13.02 -16.14 -18.52
CA ALA A 153 -14.47 -16.24 -18.55
C ALA A 153 -15.00 -16.56 -17.15
N GLN A 154 -15.37 -15.55 -16.38
CA GLN A 154 -15.88 -15.69 -15.04
C GLN A 154 -16.95 -14.65 -14.72
N LYS A 155 -17.82 -14.96 -13.77
CA LYS A 155 -18.66 -13.98 -13.11
C LYS A 155 -17.93 -13.51 -11.85
N PRO A 156 -17.54 -12.23 -11.74
CA PRO A 156 -16.86 -11.74 -10.55
C PRO A 156 -17.78 -11.71 -9.35
N GLY A 157 -17.22 -11.89 -8.14
CA GLY A 157 -17.89 -11.53 -6.91
C GLY A 157 -17.87 -10.01 -6.71
N LYS A 158 -18.85 -9.47 -5.98
CA LYS A 158 -18.86 -8.07 -5.56
C LYS A 158 -19.27 -7.95 -4.11
N LEU A 159 -18.38 -7.44 -3.29
CA LEU A 159 -18.64 -7.05 -1.91
C LEU A 159 -19.25 -5.65 -1.92
N VAL A 160 -20.57 -5.59 -1.79
CA VAL A 160 -21.34 -4.34 -1.99
C VAL A 160 -21.37 -3.50 -0.72
N TRP A 161 -21.01 -2.22 -0.87
CA TRP A 161 -21.23 -1.20 0.14
C TRP A 161 -21.23 0.18 -0.53
N ALA A 162 -22.22 1.01 -0.19
CA ALA A 162 -22.35 2.35 -0.78
C ALA A 162 -21.23 3.28 -0.33
N GLY A 163 -20.67 4.05 -1.26
CA GLY A 163 -19.60 5.01 -1.03
C GLY A 163 -18.37 4.76 -1.91
N SER A 164 -17.38 5.61 -1.77
CA SER A 164 -16.15 5.57 -2.56
C SER A 164 -15.04 4.82 -1.83
N HIS A 165 -14.70 3.63 -2.30
CA HIS A 165 -13.61 2.83 -1.77
C HIS A 165 -12.31 3.23 -2.46
N VAL A 166 -11.35 3.79 -1.70
CA VAL A 166 -10.13 4.43 -2.22
C VAL A 166 -8.84 3.66 -1.96
N ALA A 167 -8.89 2.67 -1.06
CA ALA A 167 -7.81 1.73 -0.81
C ALA A 167 -8.40 0.41 -0.32
N CYS A 168 -7.71 -0.71 -0.50
CA CYS A 168 -8.14 -2.00 0.03
C CYS A 168 -6.96 -2.88 0.46
N ALA A 169 -7.18 -3.71 1.48
CA ALA A 169 -6.18 -4.63 1.99
C ALA A 169 -6.82 -5.95 2.42
N TRP A 170 -6.17 -7.06 2.08
CA TRP A 170 -6.51 -8.38 2.57
C TRP A 170 -5.82 -8.68 3.89
N SER A 171 -6.53 -9.34 4.81
CA SER A 171 -5.85 -9.96 5.96
C SER A 171 -4.88 -11.05 5.47
N PRO A 172 -3.73 -11.26 6.13
CA PRO A 172 -2.73 -12.25 5.72
C PRO A 172 -3.22 -13.69 5.66
N ASP A 173 -4.33 -14.01 6.34
CA ASP A 173 -4.99 -15.32 6.26
C ASP A 173 -6.08 -15.41 5.16
N GLY A 174 -6.34 -14.30 4.47
CA GLY A 174 -7.33 -14.19 3.39
C GLY A 174 -8.78 -14.26 3.83
N LYS A 175 -9.07 -14.19 5.14
CA LYS A 175 -10.45 -14.26 5.66
C LYS A 175 -11.18 -12.94 5.57
N PHE A 176 -10.45 -11.83 5.68
CA PHE A 176 -11.02 -10.48 5.68
C PHE A 176 -10.47 -9.65 4.54
N LEU A 177 -11.32 -8.82 3.98
CA LEU A 177 -10.97 -7.72 3.10
C LEU A 177 -11.46 -6.43 3.74
N VAL A 178 -10.60 -5.42 3.81
CA VAL A 178 -10.92 -4.11 4.36
C VAL A 178 -10.68 -3.07 3.30
N SER A 179 -11.55 -2.08 3.20
CA SER A 179 -11.38 -0.90 2.36
C SER A 179 -11.43 0.38 3.17
N ALA A 180 -10.58 1.34 2.80
CA ALA A 180 -10.68 2.71 3.24
C ALA A 180 -11.64 3.48 2.31
N MET A 181 -12.43 4.37 2.90
CA MET A 181 -13.47 5.09 2.19
C MET A 181 -13.26 6.60 2.23
N GLN A 182 -13.72 7.27 1.19
CA GLN A 182 -13.74 8.73 1.10
C GLN A 182 -14.54 9.37 2.25
N GLU A 183 -15.48 8.64 2.82
CA GLU A 183 -16.43 9.04 3.84
C GLU A 183 -15.89 8.92 5.28
N ASN A 184 -14.58 9.08 5.49
CA ASN A 184 -13.89 9.06 6.78
C ASN A 184 -14.19 7.80 7.62
N GLN A 185 -14.22 6.65 6.97
CA GLN A 185 -14.44 5.36 7.63
C GLN A 185 -13.73 4.23 6.89
N LEU A 186 -13.62 3.09 7.56
CA LEU A 186 -13.29 1.83 6.91
C LEU A 186 -14.55 0.98 6.80
N HIS A 187 -14.60 0.19 5.74
CA HIS A 187 -15.56 -0.88 5.62
C HIS A 187 -14.83 -2.20 5.35
N GLY A 188 -15.29 -3.27 5.93
CA GLY A 188 -14.66 -4.57 5.75
C GLY A 188 -15.69 -5.69 5.62
N TRP A 189 -15.21 -6.83 5.14
CA TRP A 189 -16.00 -8.04 4.97
C TRP A 189 -15.25 -9.27 5.43
N ARG A 190 -15.95 -10.17 6.10
CA ARG A 190 -15.52 -11.56 6.18
C ARG A 190 -15.92 -12.24 4.87
N VAL A 191 -14.92 -12.58 4.06
CA VAL A 191 -15.13 -12.91 2.65
C VAL A 191 -15.93 -14.21 2.45
N ALA A 192 -15.86 -15.14 3.40
CA ALA A 192 -16.51 -16.45 3.29
C ALA A 192 -18.06 -16.38 3.26
N ASP A 193 -18.64 -15.42 3.96
CA ASP A 193 -20.09 -15.24 4.10
C ASP A 193 -20.54 -13.79 3.83
N GLU A 194 -19.62 -12.96 3.30
CA GLU A 194 -19.82 -11.55 2.97
C GLU A 194 -20.32 -10.69 4.14
N LYS A 195 -20.18 -11.19 5.38
CA LYS A 195 -20.58 -10.45 6.56
C LYS A 195 -19.74 -9.20 6.69
N ASN A 196 -20.39 -8.05 6.58
CA ASN A 196 -19.74 -6.75 6.60
C ASN A 196 -19.51 -6.23 8.02
N MET A 197 -18.58 -5.27 8.15
CA MET A 197 -18.24 -4.59 9.37
C MET A 197 -17.89 -3.12 9.08
N ARG A 198 -18.41 -2.21 9.90
CA ARG A 198 -18.05 -0.78 9.85
C ARG A 198 -17.04 -0.46 10.95
N MET A 199 -16.04 0.29 10.58
CA MET A 199 -14.98 0.78 11.46
C MET A 199 -14.89 2.30 11.25
N GLY A 200 -15.48 3.07 12.16
CA GLY A 200 -15.63 4.53 12.04
C GLY A 200 -14.98 5.27 13.21
N GLY A 201 -15.24 6.57 13.27
CA GLY A 201 -14.70 7.46 14.31
C GLY A 201 -13.46 8.24 13.86
N TYR A 202 -13.14 8.20 12.56
CA TYR A 202 -11.99 8.92 12.01
C TYR A 202 -12.32 10.41 11.79
N PRO A 203 -11.48 11.33 12.29
CA PRO A 203 -11.64 12.75 12.03
C PRO A 203 -11.37 13.12 10.56
N THR A 204 -10.50 12.36 9.88
CA THR A 204 -10.20 12.52 8.46
C THR A 204 -10.27 11.18 7.72
N LYS A 205 -10.14 11.23 6.40
CA LYS A 205 -10.15 10.07 5.54
C LYS A 205 -8.93 9.17 5.81
N PRO A 206 -9.10 7.90 6.24
CA PRO A 206 -8.01 6.95 6.27
C PRO A 206 -7.59 6.61 4.83
N LYS A 207 -6.29 6.69 4.53
CA LYS A 207 -5.75 6.39 3.19
C LYS A 207 -4.71 5.29 3.21
N SER A 208 -4.18 4.97 4.39
CA SER A 208 -3.09 4.00 4.56
C SER A 208 -3.54 2.92 5.52
N LEU A 209 -3.38 1.67 5.09
CA LEU A 209 -3.81 0.45 5.78
C LEU A 209 -2.63 -0.51 5.83
N ALA A 210 -2.33 -1.08 6.99
CA ALA A 210 -1.28 -2.06 7.14
C ALA A 210 -1.67 -3.17 8.13
N PHE A 211 -1.78 -4.40 7.64
CA PHE A 211 -1.87 -5.56 8.52
C PHE A 211 -0.50 -5.89 9.11
N LEU A 212 -0.45 -6.23 10.39
CA LEU A 212 0.75 -6.55 11.13
C LEU A 212 0.49 -7.68 12.15
N SER A 213 1.53 -8.13 12.84
CA SER A 213 1.41 -9.19 13.87
C SER A 213 0.69 -10.45 13.35
N LYS A 214 1.13 -10.96 12.17
CA LYS A 214 0.54 -12.11 11.47
C LYS A 214 -0.96 -11.94 11.15
N GLY A 215 -1.40 -10.68 10.93
CA GLY A 215 -2.79 -10.35 10.65
C GLY A 215 -3.69 -10.23 11.88
N ASN A 216 -3.14 -10.26 13.08
CA ASN A 216 -3.93 -10.07 14.30
C ASN A 216 -4.36 -8.61 14.51
N MET A 217 -3.72 -7.67 13.83
CA MET A 217 -3.98 -6.24 13.93
C MET A 217 -3.96 -5.58 12.56
N LEU A 218 -4.78 -4.54 12.41
CA LEU A 218 -4.79 -3.62 11.27
C LEU A 218 -4.51 -2.22 11.77
N ALA A 219 -3.39 -1.64 11.40
CA ALA A 219 -3.06 -0.25 11.64
C ALA A 219 -3.58 0.63 10.49
N THR A 220 -4.06 1.83 10.82
CA THR A 220 -4.63 2.76 9.85
C THR A 220 -4.28 4.20 10.17
N SER A 221 -4.19 5.03 9.13
CA SER A 221 -4.05 6.48 9.20
C SER A 221 -5.41 7.17 9.35
N GLY A 222 -5.43 8.50 9.40
CA GLY A 222 -6.64 9.32 9.36
C GLY A 222 -7.10 9.83 10.73
N ALA A 223 -6.28 9.68 11.76
CA ALA A 223 -6.48 10.22 13.10
C ALA A 223 -5.18 10.85 13.64
N ASN A 224 -5.23 11.42 14.83
CA ASN A 224 -4.08 12.04 15.48
C ASN A 224 -3.04 11.02 15.99
N GLY A 225 -3.46 9.76 16.14
CA GLY A 225 -2.58 8.61 16.37
C GLY A 225 -2.82 7.52 15.33
N VAL A 226 -2.03 6.46 15.39
CA VAL A 226 -2.31 5.25 14.63
C VAL A 226 -3.49 4.53 15.25
N VAL A 227 -4.57 4.35 14.49
CA VAL A 227 -5.73 3.56 14.93
C VAL A 227 -5.47 2.09 14.63
N VAL A 228 -5.49 1.25 15.66
CA VAL A 228 -5.19 -0.18 15.59
C VAL A 228 -6.45 -1.01 15.87
N TRP A 229 -6.94 -1.71 14.86
CA TRP A 229 -8.10 -2.59 14.96
C TRP A 229 -7.67 -4.03 15.26
N PRO A 230 -8.29 -4.71 16.24
CA PRO A 230 -7.97 -6.10 16.57
C PRO A 230 -8.67 -7.06 15.59
N PHE A 231 -7.88 -7.77 14.78
CA PHE A 231 -8.37 -8.73 13.79
C PHE A 231 -8.19 -10.20 14.20
N ALA A 232 -7.64 -10.47 15.38
CA ALA A 232 -7.47 -11.83 15.87
C ALA A 232 -8.81 -12.57 16.02
N GLY A 233 -8.84 -13.84 15.55
CA GLY A 233 -10.00 -14.73 15.68
C GLY A 233 -10.97 -14.67 14.50
N ALA A 234 -12.05 -15.47 14.59
CA ALA A 234 -12.99 -15.70 13.47
C ALA A 234 -13.90 -14.51 13.16
N THR A 235 -14.08 -13.59 14.11
CA THR A 235 -14.97 -12.43 13.96
C THR A 235 -14.22 -11.15 13.58
N GLY A 236 -12.87 -11.19 13.56
CA GLY A 236 -12.08 -9.99 13.31
C GLY A 236 -12.38 -8.88 14.32
N PRO A 237 -12.59 -7.62 13.87
CA PRO A 237 -12.85 -6.46 14.74
C PRO A 237 -14.30 -6.37 15.23
N MET A 238 -15.22 -7.24 14.77
CA MET A 238 -16.65 -7.17 15.12
C MET A 238 -16.85 -7.24 16.64
N GLY A 239 -17.52 -6.20 17.20
CA GLY A 239 -17.79 -6.09 18.63
C GLY A 239 -16.59 -5.72 19.50
N LYS A 240 -15.48 -5.32 18.90
CA LYS A 240 -14.26 -4.88 19.57
C LYS A 240 -14.00 -3.39 19.30
N GLN A 241 -13.29 -2.74 20.21
CA GLN A 241 -12.85 -1.37 20.07
C GLN A 241 -11.44 -1.32 19.48
N ALA A 242 -11.15 -0.28 18.69
CA ALA A 242 -9.81 0.05 18.28
C ALA A 242 -9.03 0.70 19.42
N ALA A 243 -7.72 0.57 19.39
CA ALA A 243 -6.80 1.37 20.19
C ALA A 243 -6.20 2.48 19.34
N GLU A 244 -5.84 3.59 19.95
CA GLU A 244 -5.07 4.67 19.32
C GLU A 244 -3.70 4.75 19.98
N VAL A 245 -2.63 4.83 19.17
CA VAL A 245 -1.24 4.79 19.62
C VAL A 245 -0.46 5.96 19.06
N GLY A 246 0.41 6.58 19.86
CA GLY A 246 1.25 7.68 19.44
C GLY A 246 0.45 8.94 19.10
N TYR A 247 -0.55 9.28 19.93
CA TYR A 247 -1.40 10.44 19.77
C TYR A 247 -0.61 11.76 19.79
N GLU A 248 -0.87 12.62 18.81
CA GLU A 248 -0.28 13.94 18.63
C GLU A 248 -1.36 15.00 18.36
N GLU A 249 -1.65 15.87 19.34
CA GLU A 249 -2.76 16.82 19.26
C GLU A 249 -2.72 17.72 18.01
N ALA A 250 -1.51 18.13 17.58
CA ALA A 250 -1.31 19.11 16.52
C ALA A 250 -0.88 18.49 15.18
N ALA A 251 -0.98 17.17 15.01
CA ALA A 251 -0.60 16.50 13.78
C ALA A 251 -1.47 15.28 13.50
N MET A 252 -1.57 14.92 12.21
CA MET A 252 -2.35 13.78 11.74
C MET A 252 -1.43 12.68 11.20
N VAL A 253 -1.71 11.44 11.54
CA VAL A 253 -1.08 10.31 10.89
C VAL A 253 -1.63 10.17 9.48
N VAL A 254 -0.78 10.33 8.48
CA VAL A 254 -1.13 10.26 7.05
C VAL A 254 -0.66 8.97 6.39
N LYS A 255 0.39 8.33 6.92
CA LYS A 255 0.91 7.04 6.44
C LYS A 255 1.16 6.10 7.60
N VAL A 256 0.89 4.82 7.37
CA VAL A 256 1.25 3.73 8.28
C VAL A 256 1.93 2.60 7.52
N ALA A 257 2.89 1.95 8.16
CA ALA A 257 3.49 0.71 7.67
C ALA A 257 3.60 -0.29 8.82
N GLY A 258 3.23 -1.54 8.60
CA GLY A 258 3.21 -2.58 9.62
C GLY A 258 4.20 -3.70 9.32
N ALA A 259 4.93 -4.17 10.33
CA ALA A 259 5.76 -5.35 10.19
C ALA A 259 4.89 -6.61 10.12
N PRO A 260 4.96 -7.42 9.05
CA PRO A 260 3.97 -8.48 8.81
C PRO A 260 3.89 -9.52 9.93
N ALA A 261 5.01 -9.89 10.54
CA ALA A 261 5.09 -10.94 11.56
C ALA A 261 5.18 -10.40 12.99
N LEU A 262 5.47 -9.13 13.18
CA LEU A 262 5.80 -8.51 14.46
C LEU A 262 4.78 -7.42 14.83
N PRO A 263 4.62 -7.11 16.14
CA PRO A 263 3.68 -6.07 16.60
C PRO A 263 4.30 -4.65 16.47
N TRP A 264 4.98 -4.37 15.37
CA TRP A 264 5.59 -3.08 15.10
C TRP A 264 4.86 -2.34 14.00
N VAL A 265 4.59 -1.06 14.25
CA VAL A 265 4.02 -0.13 13.27
C VAL A 265 4.90 1.11 13.17
N ALA A 266 5.07 1.61 11.96
CA ALA A 266 5.62 2.94 11.70
C ALA A 266 4.51 3.89 11.28
N ALA A 267 4.66 5.16 11.63
CA ALA A 267 3.76 6.26 11.27
C ALA A 267 4.53 7.43 10.68
N GLY A 268 3.95 8.01 9.64
CA GLY A 268 4.35 9.28 9.07
C GLY A 268 3.23 10.30 9.23
N LEU A 269 3.60 11.50 9.67
CA LEU A 269 2.68 12.58 10.01
C LEU A 269 2.63 13.64 8.89
N ASP A 270 1.55 14.42 8.91
CA ASP A 270 1.34 15.53 7.98
C ASP A 270 2.32 16.71 8.21
N ASP A 271 2.94 16.77 9.40
CA ASP A 271 3.99 17.74 9.73
C ASP A 271 5.41 17.19 9.48
N GLY A 272 5.53 16.08 8.77
CA GLY A 272 6.80 15.48 8.33
C GLY A 272 7.54 14.65 9.36
N ARG A 273 7.07 14.53 10.59
CA ARG A 273 7.66 13.65 11.61
C ARG A 273 7.39 12.18 11.31
N VAL A 274 8.32 11.32 11.73
CA VAL A 274 8.22 9.86 11.56
C VAL A 274 8.59 9.18 12.88
N TRP A 275 7.81 8.17 13.27
CA TRP A 275 8.09 7.34 14.43
C TRP A 275 7.73 5.88 14.17
N ALA A 276 8.25 4.97 14.99
CA ALA A 276 7.82 3.57 15.08
C ALA A 276 7.36 3.23 16.48
N CYS A 277 6.48 2.23 16.62
CA CYS A 277 5.96 1.79 17.90
C CYS A 277 5.89 0.26 17.98
N ASP A 278 6.40 -0.29 19.10
CA ASP A 278 6.07 -1.63 19.54
C ASP A 278 4.71 -1.61 20.25
N LEU A 279 3.70 -2.22 19.63
CA LEU A 279 2.34 -2.25 20.18
C LEU A 279 2.20 -3.12 21.42
N THR A 280 3.18 -3.99 21.72
CA THR A 280 3.17 -4.81 22.94
C THR A 280 3.51 -3.96 24.17
N GLY A 281 4.59 -3.20 24.09
CA GLY A 281 5.07 -2.31 25.16
C GLY A 281 4.55 -0.88 25.05
N GLN A 282 3.85 -0.54 23.98
CA GLN A 282 3.43 0.83 23.63
C GLN A 282 4.61 1.84 23.62
N ARG A 283 5.81 1.34 23.27
CA ARG A 283 7.03 2.13 23.20
C ARG A 283 7.11 2.83 21.84
N VAL A 284 6.95 4.14 21.83
CA VAL A 284 7.16 4.99 20.65
C VAL A 284 8.63 5.36 20.52
N VAL A 285 9.22 5.13 19.35
CA VAL A 285 10.60 5.46 18.99
C VAL A 285 10.58 6.53 17.90
N PRO A 286 10.99 7.78 18.17
CA PRO A 286 11.08 8.80 17.13
C PRO A 286 12.23 8.47 16.16
N LEU A 287 11.97 8.57 14.87
CA LEU A 287 12.93 8.30 13.79
C LEU A 287 13.31 9.57 13.04
N LYS A 288 12.38 10.50 12.88
CA LYS A 288 12.55 11.86 12.41
C LYS A 288 11.71 12.77 13.29
N ALA A 289 12.35 13.53 14.15
CA ALA A 289 11.69 14.42 15.11
C ALA A 289 11.43 15.82 14.54
N GLU A 290 12.20 16.23 13.56
CA GLU A 290 12.10 17.55 12.91
C GLU A 290 10.84 17.63 12.06
N LYS A 291 10.11 18.74 12.20
CA LYS A 291 8.98 19.07 11.34
C LYS A 291 9.43 19.43 9.94
N GLY A 292 8.55 19.22 8.96
CA GLY A 292 8.79 19.51 7.55
C GLY A 292 7.55 19.25 6.70
N ALA A 293 7.72 18.97 5.44
CA ALA A 293 6.64 18.61 4.54
C ALA A 293 6.03 17.25 4.91
N SER A 294 4.75 17.08 4.58
CA SER A 294 3.98 15.89 4.89
C SER A 294 4.64 14.60 4.38
N VAL A 295 4.57 13.54 5.18
CA VAL A 295 5.05 12.21 4.76
C VAL A 295 4.10 11.64 3.70
N THR A 296 4.65 11.34 2.53
CA THR A 296 3.88 10.81 1.38
C THR A 296 4.12 9.32 1.15
N ALA A 297 5.25 8.78 1.62
CA ALA A 297 5.62 7.39 1.48
C ALA A 297 6.25 6.87 2.77
N LEU A 298 5.94 5.61 3.14
CA LEU A 298 6.45 4.98 4.36
C LEU A 298 6.54 3.47 4.18
N ALA A 299 7.64 2.88 4.60
CA ALA A 299 7.84 1.44 4.66
C ALA A 299 8.55 1.03 5.95
N ILE A 300 8.22 -0.14 6.48
CA ILE A 300 8.95 -0.80 7.56
C ILE A 300 9.51 -2.12 7.04
N ALA A 301 10.75 -2.42 7.38
CA ALA A 301 11.37 -3.70 7.00
C ALA A 301 10.61 -4.86 7.67
N PRO A 302 10.52 -6.06 7.03
CA PRO A 302 9.75 -7.18 7.56
C PRO A 302 10.18 -7.66 8.96
N ASP A 303 11.45 -7.48 9.30
CA ASP A 303 12.02 -7.77 10.61
C ASP A 303 11.84 -6.63 11.62
N ALA A 304 11.18 -5.52 11.23
CA ALA A 304 11.06 -4.28 11.99
C ALA A 304 12.41 -3.71 12.46
N GLY A 305 13.48 -3.92 11.68
CA GLY A 305 14.80 -3.36 11.97
C GLY A 305 14.99 -1.94 11.47
N ARG A 306 14.27 -1.57 10.40
CA ARG A 306 14.45 -0.31 9.67
C ARG A 306 13.12 0.27 9.21
N VAL A 307 13.06 1.60 9.12
CA VAL A 307 11.95 2.34 8.49
C VAL A 307 12.53 3.25 7.42
N ALA A 308 11.88 3.28 6.27
CA ALA A 308 12.15 4.23 5.19
C ALA A 308 10.94 5.15 4.99
N TRP A 309 11.19 6.43 4.72
CA TRP A 309 10.14 7.42 4.47
C TRP A 309 10.50 8.37 3.35
N GLY A 310 9.50 9.01 2.79
CA GLY A 310 9.63 10.11 1.86
C GLY A 310 8.55 11.14 2.09
N CYS A 311 8.84 12.39 1.77
CA CYS A 311 7.99 13.56 1.99
C CYS A 311 7.59 14.23 0.67
N GLU A 312 6.64 15.16 0.78
CA GLU A 312 6.09 15.91 -0.35
C GLU A 312 7.11 16.83 -1.02
N ASP A 313 8.10 17.33 -0.27
CA ASP A 313 9.18 18.19 -0.73
C ASP A 313 10.43 17.43 -1.25
N GLY A 314 10.37 16.10 -1.32
CA GLY A 314 11.50 15.25 -1.72
C GLY A 314 12.45 14.88 -0.58
N ALA A 315 12.26 15.42 0.62
CA ALA A 315 13.02 14.94 1.78
C ALA A 315 12.69 13.46 2.04
N ALA A 316 13.70 12.64 2.23
CA ALA A 316 13.54 11.21 2.45
C ALA A 316 14.60 10.68 3.43
N GLY A 317 14.39 9.48 3.95
CA GLY A 317 15.38 8.88 4.82
C GLY A 317 15.15 7.42 5.12
N VAL A 318 16.16 6.82 5.74
CA VAL A 318 16.15 5.48 6.30
C VAL A 318 16.77 5.53 7.69
N ALA A 319 16.07 4.98 8.68
CA ALA A 319 16.55 4.87 10.05
C ALA A 319 16.41 3.45 10.58
N GLU A 320 17.31 3.06 11.45
CA GLU A 320 17.20 1.85 12.26
C GLU A 320 16.24 2.09 13.44
N ILE A 321 15.47 1.07 13.80
CA ILE A 321 14.67 1.07 15.02
C ILE A 321 15.52 0.58 16.16
N ASP A 322 15.80 1.43 17.11
CA ASP A 322 16.48 1.08 18.36
C ASP A 322 15.49 0.35 19.29
N ARG A 323 15.65 -0.99 19.39
CA ARG A 323 14.72 -1.92 20.08
C ARG A 323 15.00 -2.05 21.56
#